data_9a977e0b4ded7efcff711c7a2c2e49f6
#
_entry.id   9a977e0b4ded7efcff711c7a2c2e49f6
#
_cell.length_a   1.000
_cell.length_b   1.000
_cell.length_c   1.000
_cell.angle_alpha   90.00
_cell.angle_beta   90.00
_cell.angle_gamma   90.00
#
_symmetry.space_group_name_H-M   'P 1'
#
loop_
_entity.id
_entity.type
_entity.pdbx_description
1 polymer ?
#
loop_
_entity_poly.entity_id
_entity_poly.type
_entity_poly.pdbx_seq_one_letter_code
_entity_poly.pdbx_strand_id
1 'polypeptide(L)'
;GYILLTLVTNNYMGHGFYQFSPEFLYANFNKASGFEVLSAVLLEESRPSRWHTLRDPGNVGTRVCLINSYPSIILALVRKNKSTPFDMKSPPLQSDYVSVWQNEETAYDHAGGLRKQARKLQDLLPNGLKYWLIRMYRRHYVETTRNRAFYQPVKKKGFVIPC
;
A
#
# COMPACT_ATOMS: atom_id res chain seq x y z
N GLY A 1 1.12 2.16 -26.40
CA GLY A 1 -0.27 2.42 -26.00
C GLY A 1 -0.38 2.70 -24.53
N TYR A 2 -1.57 3.17 -24.10
CA TYR A 2 -1.87 3.50 -22.71
C TYR A 2 -3.03 2.64 -22.19
N ILE A 3 -2.98 2.32 -20.90
CA ILE A 3 -4.00 1.56 -20.20
C ILE A 3 -4.40 2.38 -18.96
N LEU A 4 -5.69 2.66 -18.82
CA LEU A 4 -6.25 3.21 -17.59
C LEU A 4 -6.85 2.06 -16.79
N LEU A 5 -6.34 1.84 -15.58
CA LEU A 5 -6.79 0.80 -14.67
C LEU A 5 -7.57 1.41 -13.52
N THR A 6 -8.69 0.78 -13.19
CA THR A 6 -9.45 1.04 -11.95
C THR A 6 -9.50 -0.27 -11.19
N LEU A 7 -8.82 -0.31 -10.04
CA LEU A 7 -8.66 -1.52 -9.23
C LEU A 7 -9.31 -1.32 -7.87
N VAL A 8 -10.27 -2.16 -7.53
CA VAL A 8 -10.83 -2.20 -6.17
C VAL A 8 -9.76 -2.70 -5.21
N THR A 9 -9.59 -2.01 -4.11
CA THR A 9 -8.59 -2.35 -3.10
C THR A 9 -9.24 -2.53 -1.72
N ASN A 10 -9.05 -1.68 -0.77
CA ASN A 10 -9.48 -1.91 0.59
C ASN A 10 -11.00 -1.70 0.79
N ASN A 11 -11.61 -2.51 1.65
CA ASN A 11 -13.04 -2.40 2.08
C ASN A 11 -14.10 -2.57 0.97
N TYR A 12 -13.78 -3.30 -0.10
CA TYR A 12 -14.69 -3.64 -1.20
C TYR A 12 -15.09 -5.11 -1.22
N MET A 13 -15.38 -5.69 -0.07
CA MET A 13 -15.64 -7.14 0.05
C MET A 13 -16.77 -7.66 -0.84
N GLY A 14 -17.77 -6.84 -1.15
CA GLY A 14 -18.90 -7.21 -2.01
C GLY A 14 -18.68 -6.96 -3.51
N HIS A 15 -17.51 -6.47 -3.92
CA HIS A 15 -17.24 -6.09 -5.31
C HIS A 15 -16.13 -6.96 -5.92
N GLY A 16 -16.56 -7.96 -6.70
CA GLY A 16 -15.66 -8.86 -7.41
C GLY A 16 -15.01 -9.91 -6.51
N PHE A 17 -14.15 -10.74 -7.11
CA PHE A 17 -13.50 -11.85 -6.43
C PHE A 17 -12.20 -11.45 -5.73
N TYR A 18 -11.59 -10.34 -6.11
CA TYR A 18 -10.27 -9.94 -5.65
C TYR A 18 -10.25 -8.47 -5.24
N GLN A 19 -9.46 -8.17 -4.22
CA GLN A 19 -9.04 -6.82 -3.86
C GLN A 19 -7.54 -6.71 -4.17
N PHE A 20 -7.18 -5.72 -4.99
CA PHE A 20 -5.82 -5.57 -5.48
C PHE A 20 -5.00 -4.64 -4.59
N SER A 21 -3.78 -5.04 -4.28
CA SER A 21 -2.83 -4.19 -3.60
C SER A 21 -2.02 -3.34 -4.58
N PRO A 22 -1.38 -2.24 -4.13
CA PRO A 22 -0.41 -1.53 -4.93
C PRO A 22 0.78 -2.40 -5.39
N GLU A 23 1.16 -3.40 -4.59
CA GLU A 23 2.18 -4.39 -4.96
C GLU A 23 1.82 -5.11 -6.26
N PHE A 24 0.56 -5.52 -6.40
CA PHE A 24 0.09 -6.17 -7.62
C PHE A 24 0.30 -5.27 -8.86
N LEU A 25 -0.02 -3.97 -8.73
CA LEU A 25 0.13 -3.01 -9.83
C LEU A 25 1.60 -2.92 -10.27
N TYR A 26 2.50 -2.61 -9.36
CA TYR A 26 3.91 -2.38 -9.71
C TYR A 26 4.68 -3.67 -10.03
N ALA A 27 4.31 -4.79 -9.43
CA ALA A 27 4.93 -6.07 -9.73
C ALA A 27 4.59 -6.57 -11.14
N ASN A 28 3.39 -6.27 -11.65
CA ASN A 28 2.96 -6.72 -12.98
C ASN A 28 3.24 -5.69 -14.08
N PHE A 29 3.13 -4.39 -13.80
CA PHE A 29 3.34 -3.33 -14.78
C PHE A 29 4.67 -2.63 -14.57
N ASN A 30 5.77 -3.31 -14.92
CA ASN A 30 7.14 -2.84 -14.77
C ASN A 30 7.91 -2.91 -16.08
N LYS A 31 9.15 -2.43 -16.06
CA LYS A 31 10.02 -2.40 -17.24
C LYS A 31 10.33 -3.79 -17.80
N ALA A 32 10.42 -4.82 -16.94
CA ALA A 32 10.71 -6.19 -17.39
C ALA A 32 9.53 -6.75 -18.19
N SER A 33 8.29 -6.44 -17.79
CA SER A 33 7.09 -6.81 -18.55
C SER A 33 6.77 -5.86 -19.72
N GLY A 34 7.62 -4.89 -19.99
CA GLY A 34 7.46 -3.93 -21.10
C GLY A 34 6.47 -2.81 -20.81
N PHE A 35 6.18 -2.57 -19.54
CA PHE A 35 5.25 -1.53 -19.09
C PHE A 35 5.95 -0.51 -18.19
N GLU A 36 5.24 0.59 -17.97
CA GLU A 36 5.63 1.64 -17.04
C GLU A 36 4.39 2.25 -16.40
N VAL A 37 4.34 2.27 -15.08
CA VAL A 37 3.30 2.98 -14.33
C VAL A 37 3.64 4.46 -14.32
N LEU A 38 2.91 5.26 -15.09
CA LEU A 38 3.13 6.70 -15.18
C LEU A 38 2.57 7.45 -13.98
N SER A 39 1.42 7.01 -13.50
CA SER A 39 0.75 7.58 -12.33
C SER A 39 -0.12 6.53 -11.65
N ALA A 40 -0.14 6.54 -10.35
CA ALA A 40 -1.08 5.75 -9.57
C ALA A 40 -1.56 6.56 -8.37
N VAL A 41 -2.87 6.52 -8.13
CA VAL A 41 -3.52 7.27 -7.05
C VAL A 41 -4.48 6.35 -6.30
N LEU A 42 -4.38 6.35 -4.98
CA LEU A 42 -5.39 5.76 -4.11
C LEU A 42 -6.47 6.81 -3.84
N LEU A 43 -7.71 6.41 -4.05
CA LEU A 43 -8.90 7.20 -3.78
C LEU A 43 -9.67 6.56 -2.63
N GLU A 44 -10.00 7.32 -1.59
CA GLU A 44 -11.01 6.94 -0.61
C GLU A 44 -12.35 7.54 -1.06
N GLU A 45 -13.35 6.70 -1.38
CA GLU A 45 -14.57 7.12 -2.07
C GLU A 45 -15.30 8.29 -1.41
N SER A 46 -15.56 8.21 -0.15
CA SER A 46 -16.35 9.24 0.56
C SER A 46 -15.55 10.50 0.92
N ARG A 47 -14.25 10.55 0.58
CA ARG A 47 -13.35 11.63 1.00
C ARG A 47 -12.33 12.00 -0.07
N PRO A 48 -12.72 12.79 -1.07
CA PRO A 48 -11.79 13.23 -2.14
C PRO A 48 -10.57 13.99 -1.62
N SER A 49 -10.64 14.59 -0.43
CA SER A 49 -9.50 15.24 0.22
C SER A 49 -8.42 14.25 0.73
N ARG A 50 -8.71 12.96 0.72
CA ARG A 50 -7.81 11.87 1.13
C ARG A 50 -7.30 11.05 -0.04
N TRP A 51 -7.09 11.65 -1.15
CA TRP A 51 -6.40 11.03 -2.28
C TRP A 51 -4.90 11.01 -2.03
N HIS A 52 -4.27 9.91 -2.41
CA HIS A 52 -2.86 9.71 -2.17
C HIS A 52 -2.18 9.20 -3.43
N THR A 53 -1.13 9.88 -3.86
CA THR A 53 -0.23 9.35 -4.87
C THR A 53 0.49 8.14 -4.29
N LEU A 54 0.55 7.07 -5.07
CA LEU A 54 1.25 5.85 -4.74
C LEU A 54 2.66 5.88 -5.32
N ARG A 55 3.63 5.50 -4.52
CA ARG A 55 5.00 5.27 -4.96
C ARG A 55 5.20 3.80 -5.30
N ASP A 56 6.22 3.50 -6.07
CA ASP A 56 6.63 2.12 -6.31
C ASP A 56 7.10 1.49 -4.98
N PRO A 57 6.48 0.39 -4.53
CA PRO A 57 6.86 -0.31 -3.31
C PRO A 57 8.32 -0.75 -3.31
N GLY A 58 8.86 -1.16 -4.46
CA GLY A 58 10.27 -1.53 -4.62
C GLY A 58 11.24 -0.41 -4.28
N ASN A 59 10.85 0.85 -4.53
CA ASN A 59 11.65 2.03 -4.17
C ASN A 59 11.51 2.44 -2.70
N VAL A 60 10.49 1.96 -2.00
CA VAL A 60 10.25 2.30 -0.59
C VAL A 60 10.89 1.28 0.34
N GLY A 61 11.00 0.02 -0.09
CA GLY A 61 11.66 -1.06 0.66
C GLY A 61 10.96 -1.45 1.97
N THR A 62 9.70 -1.02 2.17
CA THR A 62 8.91 -1.33 3.37
C THR A 62 7.47 -1.66 2.99
N ARG A 63 6.79 -2.42 3.87
CA ARG A 63 5.41 -2.86 3.62
C ARG A 63 4.47 -1.69 3.37
N VAL A 64 3.65 -1.80 2.32
CA VAL A 64 2.63 -0.81 1.91
C VAL A 64 1.35 -0.90 2.76
N CYS A 65 1.50 -0.86 4.08
CA CYS A 65 0.38 -0.98 4.99
C CYS A 65 -0.63 0.16 4.83
N LEU A 66 -1.90 -0.21 4.68
CA LEU A 66 -3.05 0.68 4.73
C LEU A 66 -4.14 0.04 5.58
N ILE A 67 -4.55 0.73 6.64
CA ILE A 67 -5.75 0.42 7.42
C ILE A 67 -6.61 1.67 7.38
N ASN A 68 -7.78 1.58 6.77
CA ASN A 68 -8.75 2.66 6.72
C ASN A 68 -10.17 2.10 6.86
N SER A 69 -11.15 2.97 7.06
CA SER A 69 -12.56 2.60 7.25
C SER A 69 -13.42 2.86 6.01
N TYR A 70 -12.82 3.25 4.90
CA TYR A 70 -13.54 3.64 3.69
C TYR A 70 -13.20 2.71 2.53
N PRO A 71 -14.19 2.42 1.67
CA PRO A 71 -13.92 1.78 0.40
C PRO A 71 -12.88 2.57 -0.39
N SER A 72 -11.92 1.86 -0.95
CA SER A 72 -10.79 2.50 -1.63
C SER A 72 -10.54 1.84 -2.98
N ILE A 73 -10.21 2.65 -3.97
CA ILE A 73 -9.84 2.21 -5.31
C ILE A 73 -8.49 2.78 -5.70
N ILE A 74 -7.79 2.07 -6.58
CA ILE A 74 -6.57 2.56 -7.21
C ILE A 74 -6.91 2.92 -8.65
N LEU A 75 -6.62 4.17 -9.03
CA LEU A 75 -6.57 4.58 -10.43
C LEU A 75 -5.11 4.60 -10.86
N ALA A 76 -4.81 3.92 -11.97
CA ALA A 76 -3.46 3.90 -12.50
C ALA A 76 -3.45 4.13 -14.01
N LEU A 77 -2.53 4.98 -14.45
CA LEU A 77 -2.20 5.17 -15.86
C LEU A 77 -0.90 4.43 -16.15
N VAL A 78 -0.99 3.48 -17.06
CA VAL A 78 0.13 2.61 -17.44
C VAL A 78 0.43 2.80 -18.93
N ARG A 79 1.69 2.90 -19.29
CA ARG A 79 2.16 2.94 -20.67
C ARG A 79 2.80 1.62 -21.06
N LYS A 80 2.42 1.07 -22.23
CA LYS A 80 3.12 -0.05 -22.83
C LYS A 80 4.21 0.48 -23.75
N ASN A 81 5.47 0.19 -23.42
CA ASN A 81 6.65 0.69 -24.13
C ASN A 81 7.19 -0.29 -25.18
N LYS A 82 7.04 -1.61 -24.96
CA LYS A 82 7.60 -2.65 -25.83
C LYS A 82 6.58 -3.73 -26.14
N SER A 83 6.74 -4.37 -27.32
CA SER A 83 6.03 -5.61 -27.68
C SER A 83 6.68 -6.82 -27.01
N THR A 84 6.95 -6.75 -25.73
CA THR A 84 7.49 -7.87 -24.96
C THR A 84 6.35 -8.82 -24.59
N PRO A 85 6.46 -10.12 -24.86
CA PRO A 85 5.51 -11.07 -24.35
C PRO A 85 5.46 -10.99 -22.83
N PHE A 86 4.28 -11.12 -22.26
CA PHE A 86 4.13 -11.19 -20.79
C PHE A 86 4.79 -12.48 -20.30
N ASP A 87 5.85 -12.38 -19.51
CA ASP A 87 6.56 -13.53 -18.96
C ASP A 87 5.87 -13.98 -17.66
N MET A 88 5.13 -15.09 -17.76
CA MET A 88 4.49 -15.72 -16.59
C MET A 88 5.40 -16.67 -15.83
N LYS A 89 6.65 -16.86 -16.25
CA LYS A 89 7.57 -17.82 -15.62
C LYS A 89 8.10 -17.35 -14.27
N SER A 90 8.10 -16.04 -14.04
CA SER A 90 8.54 -15.46 -12.77
C SER A 90 7.34 -14.83 -12.06
N PRO A 91 6.71 -15.53 -11.09
CA PRO A 91 5.61 -14.95 -10.34
C PRO A 91 6.07 -13.68 -9.63
N PRO A 92 5.27 -12.61 -9.63
CA PRO A 92 5.61 -11.39 -8.93
C PRO A 92 5.69 -11.64 -7.43
N LEU A 93 6.80 -11.25 -6.81
CA LEU A 93 7.00 -11.30 -5.38
C LEU A 93 6.67 -9.94 -4.76
N GLN A 94 6.18 -9.97 -3.52
CA GLN A 94 6.01 -8.72 -2.77
C GLN A 94 7.37 -8.11 -2.44
N SER A 95 7.48 -6.79 -2.55
CA SER A 95 8.74 -6.06 -2.40
C SER A 95 9.35 -6.19 -1.00
N ASP A 96 8.53 -6.32 0.05
CA ASP A 96 9.00 -6.54 1.41
C ASP A 96 9.63 -7.92 1.60
N TYR A 97 9.15 -8.97 0.92
CA TYR A 97 9.82 -10.29 0.95
C TYR A 97 11.17 -10.27 0.24
N VAL A 98 11.27 -9.58 -0.89
CA VAL A 98 12.54 -9.45 -1.61
C VAL A 98 13.58 -8.75 -0.73
N SER A 99 13.20 -7.68 -0.04
CA SER A 99 14.10 -6.95 0.86
C SER A 99 14.50 -7.78 2.10
N VAL A 100 13.58 -8.62 2.62
CA VAL A 100 13.87 -9.54 3.74
C VAL A 100 14.87 -10.62 3.34
N TRP A 101 14.69 -11.21 2.15
CA TRP A 101 15.58 -12.28 1.68
C TRP A 101 16.96 -11.77 1.27
N GLN A 102 17.08 -10.50 0.89
CA GLN A 102 18.36 -9.87 0.56
C GLN A 102 19.12 -9.36 1.79
N ASN A 103 18.39 -9.01 2.88
CA ASN A 103 18.96 -8.50 4.12
C ASN A 103 18.34 -9.27 5.29
N GLU A 104 19.02 -10.32 5.78
CA GLU A 104 18.52 -11.19 6.84
C GLU A 104 18.18 -10.49 8.18
N GLU A 105 18.45 -9.20 8.35
CA GLU A 105 18.33 -8.52 9.65
C GLU A 105 17.28 -7.40 9.77
N THR A 106 16.61 -6.92 8.74
CA THR A 106 15.96 -5.60 8.87
C THR A 106 14.46 -5.51 8.72
N ALA A 107 13.73 -6.56 8.40
CA ALA A 107 12.33 -6.44 8.00
C ALA A 107 11.31 -6.15 9.12
N TYR A 108 11.65 -6.35 10.37
CA TYR A 108 10.71 -6.17 11.50
C TYR A 108 11.11 -5.10 12.52
N ASP A 109 12.28 -4.51 12.44
CA ASP A 109 12.86 -3.70 13.52
C ASP A 109 12.70 -2.17 13.39
N HIS A 110 11.95 -1.67 12.42
CA HIS A 110 11.64 -0.23 12.33
C HIS A 110 10.54 0.25 13.29
N ALA A 111 10.08 -0.60 14.19
CA ALA A 111 9.34 -0.14 15.36
C ALA A 111 10.34 0.41 16.38
N GLY A 112 10.61 1.71 16.33
CA GLY A 112 11.56 2.37 17.23
C GLY A 112 11.41 1.97 18.69
N GLY A 113 12.47 2.10 19.48
CA GLY A 113 12.58 1.62 20.85
C GLY A 113 11.39 1.89 21.78
N LEU A 114 10.64 2.97 21.54
CA LEU A 114 9.38 3.30 22.21
C LEU A 114 8.27 2.24 21.99
N ARG A 115 8.19 1.63 20.80
CA ARG A 115 7.22 0.55 20.55
C ARG A 115 7.62 -0.76 21.24
N LYS A 116 8.90 -1.05 21.36
CA LYS A 116 9.39 -2.23 22.12
C LYS A 116 9.07 -2.09 23.61
N GLN A 117 9.25 -0.88 24.16
CA GLN A 117 8.90 -0.59 25.57
C GLN A 117 7.39 -0.63 25.79
N ALA A 118 6.59 -0.06 24.87
CA ALA A 118 5.13 -0.11 24.95
C ALA A 118 4.59 -1.56 24.86
N ARG A 119 5.21 -2.44 24.08
CA ARG A 119 4.85 -3.87 24.04
C ARG A 119 5.13 -4.56 25.38
N LYS A 120 6.30 -4.35 25.97
CA LYS A 120 6.62 -4.91 27.30
C LYS A 120 5.62 -4.46 28.39
N LEU A 121 5.22 -3.19 28.34
CA LEU A 121 4.19 -2.67 29.25
C LEU A 121 2.80 -3.28 28.96
N GLN A 122 2.45 -3.52 27.70
CA GLN A 122 1.21 -4.20 27.34
C GLN A 122 1.16 -5.65 27.81
N ASP A 123 2.30 -6.33 27.87
CA ASP A 123 2.35 -7.73 28.31
C ASP A 123 2.15 -7.87 29.84
N LEU A 124 2.36 -6.81 30.60
CA LEU A 124 2.09 -6.73 32.03
C LEU A 124 0.64 -6.43 32.39
N LEU A 125 -0.19 -6.03 31.41
CA LEU A 125 -1.59 -5.68 31.66
C LEU A 125 -2.48 -6.92 31.63
N PRO A 126 -3.51 -7.01 32.53
CA PRO A 126 -4.54 -8.04 32.45
C PRO A 126 -5.21 -8.04 31.07
N ASN A 127 -5.49 -9.23 30.55
CA ASN A 127 -6.04 -9.39 29.19
C ASN A 127 -7.30 -8.54 28.94
N GLY A 128 -8.20 -8.43 29.91
CA GLY A 128 -9.41 -7.61 29.79
C GLY A 128 -9.11 -6.12 29.58
N LEU A 129 -8.15 -5.57 30.33
CA LEU A 129 -7.73 -4.19 30.21
C LEU A 129 -6.97 -3.94 28.89
N LYS A 130 -6.15 -4.90 28.48
CA LYS A 130 -5.44 -4.87 27.19
C LYS A 130 -6.43 -4.80 26.02
N TYR A 131 -7.45 -5.68 25.99
CA TYR A 131 -8.47 -5.65 24.95
C TYR A 131 -9.32 -4.37 24.98
N TRP A 132 -9.65 -3.86 26.17
CA TRP A 132 -10.39 -2.62 26.33
C TRP A 132 -9.58 -1.42 25.79
N LEU A 133 -8.30 -1.30 26.13
CA LEU A 133 -7.40 -0.25 25.62
C LEU A 133 -7.22 -0.34 24.09
N ILE A 134 -7.03 -1.54 23.55
CA ILE A 134 -6.94 -1.76 22.11
C ILE A 134 -8.24 -1.34 21.42
N ARG A 135 -9.40 -1.67 22.02
CA ARG A 135 -10.71 -1.30 21.48
C ARG A 135 -10.94 0.21 21.53
N MET A 136 -10.56 0.88 22.62
CA MET A 136 -10.60 2.34 22.76
C MET A 136 -9.67 3.02 21.76
N TYR A 137 -8.42 2.55 21.65
CA TYR A 137 -7.46 3.02 20.67
C TYR A 137 -7.99 2.86 19.24
N ARG A 138 -8.51 1.69 18.91
CA ARG A 138 -9.11 1.45 17.58
C ARG A 138 -10.32 2.36 17.34
N ARG A 139 -11.16 2.60 18.33
CA ARG A 139 -12.35 3.46 18.20
C ARG A 139 -11.99 4.93 17.96
N HIS A 140 -10.91 5.42 18.54
CA HIS A 140 -10.49 6.82 18.44
C HIS A 140 -9.43 7.11 17.39
N TYR A 141 -8.57 6.12 17.07
CA TYR A 141 -7.40 6.31 16.21
C TYR A 141 -7.45 5.59 14.86
N VAL A 142 -8.41 4.69 14.65
CA VAL A 142 -8.49 3.90 13.41
C VAL A 142 -9.28 4.61 12.32
N GLU A 143 -9.07 5.90 12.14
CA GLU A 143 -9.52 6.46 10.88
C GLU A 143 -8.58 6.09 9.73
N THR A 144 -7.28 6.16 9.94
CA THR A 144 -6.35 5.76 8.89
C THR A 144 -4.93 5.56 9.44
N THR A 145 -4.44 4.34 9.44
CA THR A 145 -3.02 4.03 9.61
C THR A 145 -2.44 3.68 8.26
N ARG A 146 -1.43 4.40 7.81
CA ARG A 146 -0.79 4.19 6.51
C ARG A 146 0.71 4.40 6.57
N ASN A 147 1.42 3.72 5.70
CA ASN A 147 2.83 3.99 5.46
C ASN A 147 2.99 5.31 4.69
N ARG A 148 3.40 6.37 5.37
CA ARG A 148 3.53 7.73 4.80
C ARG A 148 4.65 7.84 3.77
N ALA A 149 5.64 6.96 3.79
CA ALA A 149 6.67 6.94 2.75
C ALA A 149 6.11 6.50 1.40
N PHE A 150 5.06 5.67 1.42
CA PHE A 150 4.41 5.14 0.25
C PHE A 150 3.17 5.96 -0.18
N TYR A 151 2.27 6.28 0.76
CA TYR A 151 1.03 7.05 0.49
C TYR A 151 1.28 8.54 0.72
N GLN A 152 1.44 9.31 -0.35
CA GLN A 152 1.67 10.74 -0.29
C GLN A 152 0.40 11.51 -0.63
N PRO A 153 -0.01 12.52 0.16
CA PRO A 153 -1.21 13.29 -0.13
C PRO A 153 -1.08 14.01 -1.48
N VAL A 154 -2.12 13.95 -2.30
CA VAL A 154 -2.18 14.69 -3.56
C VAL A 154 -2.27 16.19 -3.23
N LYS A 155 -1.30 16.95 -3.67
CA LYS A 155 -1.35 18.43 -3.58
C LYS A 155 -2.38 18.92 -4.58
N LYS A 156 -3.35 19.75 -4.12
CA LYS A 156 -4.42 20.32 -4.95
C LYS A 156 -3.93 21.15 -6.17
N LYS A 157 -2.68 21.61 -6.16
CA LYS A 157 -2.03 22.26 -7.29
C LYS A 157 -1.00 21.28 -7.88
N GLY A 158 -1.33 20.61 -8.96
CA GLY A 158 -0.35 19.86 -9.73
C GLY A 158 -0.60 18.39 -10.01
N PHE A 159 -1.85 17.94 -10.06
CA PHE A 159 -2.13 16.70 -10.76
C PHE A 159 -2.04 16.99 -12.28
N VAL A 160 -0.81 17.01 -12.79
CA VAL A 160 -0.55 17.08 -14.23
C VAL A 160 -0.44 15.63 -14.68
N ILE A 161 -1.37 15.19 -15.50
CA ILE A 161 -1.21 13.97 -16.30
C ILE A 161 -0.08 14.29 -17.28
N PRO A 162 1.07 13.61 -17.25
CA PRO A 162 2.10 13.84 -18.26
C PRO A 162 1.53 13.45 -19.62
N CYS A 163 1.47 14.41 -20.51
CA CYS A 163 1.11 14.19 -21.93
C CYS A 163 2.20 13.38 -22.63
#